data_6cb2687e77bcfea426fb226bfd135094
#
_entry.id   6cb2687e77bcfea426fb226bfd135094
#
_cell.length_a   1.000
_cell.length_b   1.000
_cell.length_c   1.000
_cell.angle_alpha   90.00
_cell.angle_beta   90.00
_cell.angle_gamma   90.00
#
_symmetry.space_group_name_H-M   'P 1'
#
loop_
_entity.id
_entity.type
_entity.pdbx_description
1 polymer ?
#
loop_
_entity_poly.entity_id
_entity_poly.type
_entity_poly.pdbx_seq_one_letter_code
_entity_poly.pdbx_strand_id
1 'polypeptide(L)'
;MAKKRARVERRRRERELDKLGDAREKLARLTEGGAPERPIEVPSASVIEGHALGLGCARCEGELRLVDHDALRTEQGPLRRVRAQCKRCRATREVWLRVVVHLPS
;
A
#
# COMPACT_ATOMS: atom_id res chain seq x y z
N MET A 1 -25.69 -11.20 32.65
CA MET A 1 -25.60 -10.02 31.78
C MET A 1 -24.66 -10.23 30.58
N ALA A 2 -24.99 -11.23 29.80
CA ALA A 2 -24.21 -11.64 28.63
C ALA A 2 -24.07 -10.55 27.58
N LYS A 3 -25.03 -9.64 27.43
CA LYS A 3 -25.00 -8.57 26.44
C LYS A 3 -23.89 -7.53 26.68
N LYS A 4 -23.60 -7.19 27.94
CA LYS A 4 -22.51 -6.25 28.27
C LYS A 4 -21.13 -6.84 27.96
N ARG A 5 -20.92 -8.11 28.29
CA ARG A 5 -19.66 -8.81 27.98
C ARG A 5 -19.42 -8.91 26.48
N ALA A 6 -20.46 -9.25 25.72
CA ALA A 6 -20.36 -9.36 24.27
C ALA A 6 -19.99 -8.02 23.62
N ARG A 7 -20.55 -6.90 24.10
CA ARG A 7 -20.21 -5.56 23.60
C ARG A 7 -18.77 -5.16 23.94
N VAL A 8 -18.33 -5.45 25.16
CA VAL A 8 -16.98 -5.13 25.61
C VAL A 8 -15.95 -5.93 24.81
N GLU A 9 -16.20 -7.23 24.61
CA GLU A 9 -15.34 -8.09 23.83
C GLU A 9 -15.28 -7.67 22.35
N ARG A 10 -16.42 -7.26 21.78
CA ARG A 10 -16.48 -6.77 20.40
C ARG A 10 -15.64 -5.52 20.23
N ARG A 11 -15.80 -4.53 21.11
CA ARG A 11 -15.01 -3.29 21.08
C ARG A 11 -13.51 -3.56 21.26
N ARG A 12 -13.18 -4.52 22.12
CA ARG A 12 -11.81 -4.94 22.34
C ARG A 12 -11.19 -5.52 21.07
N ARG A 13 -11.92 -6.41 20.39
CA ARG A 13 -11.49 -7.01 19.12
C ARG A 13 -11.31 -5.95 18.03
N GLU A 14 -12.27 -5.04 17.93
CA GLU A 14 -12.21 -3.93 16.98
C GLU A 14 -10.98 -3.08 17.20
N ARG A 15 -10.68 -2.73 18.44
CA ARG A 15 -9.47 -1.96 18.77
C ARG A 15 -8.18 -2.72 18.45
N GLU A 16 -8.15 -4.02 18.71
CA GLU A 16 -7.01 -4.87 18.41
C GLU A 16 -6.80 -4.98 16.89
N LEU A 17 -7.88 -5.12 16.12
CA LEU A 17 -7.81 -5.15 14.66
C LEU A 17 -7.33 -3.82 14.09
N ASP A 18 -7.80 -2.70 14.66
CA ASP A 18 -7.36 -1.37 14.25
C ASP A 18 -5.86 -1.17 14.52
N LYS A 19 -5.38 -1.57 15.68
CA LYS A 19 -3.96 -1.51 16.02
C LYS A 19 -3.11 -2.35 15.07
N LEU A 20 -3.59 -3.54 14.74
CA LEU A 20 -2.91 -4.41 13.80
C LEU A 20 -2.85 -3.79 12.41
N GLY A 21 -3.97 -3.21 11.95
CA GLY A 21 -4.03 -2.50 10.67
C GLY A 21 -3.07 -1.33 10.62
N ASP A 22 -3.00 -0.53 11.68
CA ASP A 22 -2.08 0.61 11.78
C ASP A 22 -0.62 0.15 11.74
N ALA A 23 -0.30 -0.94 12.43
CA ALA A 23 1.04 -1.52 12.41
C ALA A 23 1.43 -2.04 11.03
N ARG A 24 0.51 -2.66 10.32
CA ARG A 24 0.71 -3.14 8.96
C ARG A 24 0.95 -2.00 7.98
N GLU A 25 0.18 -0.91 8.09
CA GLU A 25 0.37 0.27 7.24
C GLU A 25 1.72 0.93 7.50
N LYS A 26 2.12 1.03 8.77
CA LYS A 26 3.42 1.55 9.15
C LYS A 26 4.55 0.71 8.57
N LEU A 27 4.44 -0.61 8.66
CA LEU A 27 5.42 -1.53 8.09
C LEU A 27 5.50 -1.38 6.57
N ALA A 28 4.36 -1.25 5.90
CA ALA A 28 4.32 -1.05 4.45
C ALA A 28 5.07 0.21 4.03
N ARG A 29 4.96 1.30 4.81
CA ARG A 29 5.69 2.54 4.51
C ARG A 29 7.21 2.37 4.68
N LEU A 30 7.65 1.43 5.50
CA LEU A 30 9.06 1.17 5.77
C LEU A 30 9.66 0.12 4.82
N THR A 31 8.83 -0.58 4.06
CA THR A 31 9.28 -1.58 3.10
C THR A 31 9.43 -0.99 1.70
N GLU A 32 9.97 -1.79 0.78
CA GLU A 32 10.16 -1.40 -0.61
C GLU A 32 8.84 -0.91 -1.23
N GLY A 33 8.89 0.23 -1.90
CA GLY A 33 7.71 0.87 -2.50
C GLY A 33 6.94 1.77 -1.55
N GLY A 34 7.24 1.77 -0.26
CA GLY A 34 6.51 2.54 0.74
C GLY A 34 6.90 4.01 0.85
N ALA A 35 8.01 4.40 0.24
CA ALA A 35 8.52 5.77 0.26
C ALA A 35 9.35 6.05 -1.00
N PRO A 36 9.50 7.34 -1.38
CA PRO A 36 10.29 7.69 -2.56
C PRO A 36 11.75 7.23 -2.47
N GLU A 37 12.29 7.11 -1.27
CA GLU A 37 13.67 6.66 -1.05
C GLU A 37 13.85 5.15 -1.25
N ARG A 38 12.76 4.40 -1.29
CA ARG A 38 12.76 2.94 -1.43
C ARG A 38 11.79 2.49 -2.52
N PRO A 39 11.97 2.97 -3.77
CA PRO A 39 11.02 2.59 -4.83
C PRO A 39 11.20 1.13 -5.25
N ILE A 40 10.12 0.53 -5.69
CA ILE A 40 10.15 -0.79 -6.33
C ILE A 40 10.68 -0.60 -7.75
N GLU A 41 11.69 -1.35 -8.14
CA GLU A 41 12.23 -1.29 -9.49
C GLU A 41 11.43 -2.22 -10.41
N VAL A 42 10.99 -1.69 -11.54
CA VAL A 42 10.23 -2.44 -12.55
C VAL A 42 10.84 -2.23 -13.94
N PRO A 43 10.71 -3.20 -14.84
CA PRO A 43 11.37 -3.13 -16.15
C PRO A 43 10.71 -2.19 -17.16
N SER A 44 9.43 -1.85 -16.96
CA SER A 44 8.73 -0.97 -17.88
C SER A 44 7.57 -0.26 -17.20
N ALA A 45 7.15 0.85 -17.80
CA ALA A 45 6.02 1.62 -17.30
C ALA A 45 4.70 0.82 -17.39
N SER A 46 4.60 -0.11 -18.34
CA SER A 46 3.37 -0.88 -18.56
C SER A 46 3.01 -1.82 -17.42
N VAL A 47 3.96 -2.20 -16.57
CA VAL A 47 3.71 -3.12 -15.45
C VAL A 47 3.46 -2.41 -14.13
N ILE A 48 3.63 -1.09 -14.09
CA ILE A 48 3.57 -0.30 -12.84
C ILE A 48 2.26 -0.49 -12.10
N GLU A 49 1.14 -0.22 -12.77
CA GLU A 49 -0.18 -0.26 -12.12
C GLU A 49 -0.53 -1.65 -11.65
N GLY A 50 -0.33 -2.66 -12.51
CA GLY A 50 -0.59 -4.04 -12.15
C GLY A 50 0.25 -4.52 -10.98
N HIS A 51 1.53 -4.15 -10.95
CA HIS A 51 2.43 -4.49 -9.85
C HIS A 51 1.97 -3.85 -8.53
N ALA A 52 1.68 -2.55 -8.58
CA ALA A 52 1.23 -1.82 -7.40
C ALA A 52 -0.10 -2.35 -6.85
N LEU A 53 -1.08 -2.58 -7.72
CA LEU A 53 -2.38 -3.11 -7.31
C LEU A 53 -2.28 -4.54 -6.79
N GLY A 54 -1.34 -5.32 -7.33
CA GLY A 54 -1.10 -6.69 -6.90
C GLY A 54 -0.56 -6.82 -5.47
N LEU A 55 -0.01 -5.74 -4.90
CA LEU A 55 0.46 -5.75 -3.51
C LEU A 55 -0.68 -5.89 -2.51
N GLY A 56 -1.88 -5.48 -2.88
CA GLY A 56 -3.03 -5.51 -2.00
C GLY A 56 -3.04 -4.41 -0.95
N CYS A 57 -4.09 -4.37 -0.16
CA CYS A 57 -4.22 -3.38 0.90
C CYS A 57 -3.22 -3.66 2.02
N ALA A 58 -2.47 -2.63 2.42
CA ALA A 58 -1.51 -2.76 3.51
C ALA A 58 -2.19 -3.04 4.85
N ARG A 59 -3.44 -2.60 5.02
CA ARG A 59 -4.18 -2.73 6.27
C ARG A 59 -4.92 -4.07 6.42
N CYS A 60 -5.65 -4.49 5.38
CA CYS A 60 -6.53 -5.67 5.48
C CYS A 60 -6.28 -6.74 4.42
N GLU A 61 -5.28 -6.56 3.56
CA GLU A 61 -4.95 -7.47 2.46
C GLU A 61 -6.03 -7.54 1.37
N GLY A 62 -7.03 -6.65 1.41
CA GLY A 62 -8.08 -6.61 0.41
C GLY A 62 -7.58 -6.14 -0.95
N GLU A 63 -8.43 -6.29 -1.96
CA GLU A 63 -8.12 -5.89 -3.32
C GLU A 63 -8.09 -4.37 -3.46
N LEU A 64 -7.08 -3.86 -4.16
CA LEU A 64 -6.92 -2.43 -4.42
C LEU A 64 -7.51 -2.04 -5.78
N ARG A 65 -8.06 -0.82 -5.84
CA ARG A 65 -8.44 -0.17 -7.08
C ARG A 65 -7.57 1.06 -7.30
N LEU A 66 -7.26 1.34 -8.55
CA LEU A 66 -6.44 2.49 -8.91
C LEU A 66 -7.21 3.79 -8.65
N VAL A 67 -6.57 4.74 -7.97
CA VAL A 67 -7.07 6.11 -7.81
C VAL A 67 -6.37 7.02 -8.79
N ASP A 68 -5.04 7.07 -8.76
CA ASP A 68 -4.25 7.82 -9.74
C ASP A 68 -2.83 7.26 -9.84
N HIS A 69 -2.15 7.68 -10.90
CA HIS A 69 -0.78 7.28 -11.19
C HIS A 69 -0.07 8.51 -11.75
N ASP A 70 0.94 8.99 -11.02
CA ASP A 70 1.69 10.18 -11.38
C ASP A 70 3.15 9.87 -11.70
N ALA A 71 3.66 10.54 -12.74
CA ALA A 71 5.10 10.55 -13.03
C ALA A 71 5.67 11.81 -12.37
N LEU A 72 6.63 11.63 -11.47
CA LEU A 72 7.18 12.72 -10.67
C LEU A 72 8.70 12.78 -10.82
N ARG A 73 9.25 13.99 -10.79
CA ARG A 73 10.69 14.20 -10.64
C ARG A 73 10.97 14.48 -9.17
N THR A 74 11.88 13.71 -8.59
CA THR A 74 12.27 13.83 -7.19
C THR A 74 13.78 13.95 -7.07
N GLU A 75 14.26 14.16 -5.85
CA GLU A 75 15.71 14.16 -5.57
C GLU A 75 16.34 12.81 -5.91
N GLN A 76 15.55 11.75 -5.88
CA GLN A 76 15.98 10.41 -6.25
C GLN A 76 15.87 10.15 -7.77
N GLY A 77 15.55 11.18 -8.56
CA GLY A 77 15.32 11.08 -9.99
C GLY A 77 13.86 10.88 -10.36
N PRO A 78 13.58 10.41 -11.60
CA PRO A 78 12.20 10.18 -12.03
C PRO A 78 11.59 8.98 -11.33
N LEU A 79 10.44 9.17 -10.70
CA LEU A 79 9.69 8.13 -10.01
C LEU A 79 8.25 8.10 -10.47
N ARG A 80 7.57 7.00 -10.18
CA ARG A 80 6.15 6.85 -10.39
C ARG A 80 5.47 6.62 -9.03
N ARG A 81 4.39 7.34 -8.78
CA ARG A 81 3.59 7.20 -7.58
C ARG A 81 2.22 6.69 -7.97
N VAL A 82 1.85 5.52 -7.49
CA VAL A 82 0.52 4.94 -7.68
C VAL A 82 -0.24 5.08 -6.38
N ARG A 83 -1.41 5.70 -6.43
CA ARG A 83 -2.32 5.75 -5.29
C ARG A 83 -3.50 4.83 -5.57
N ALA A 84 -3.80 4.00 -4.60
CA ALA A 84 -4.86 3.00 -4.71
C ALA A 84 -5.70 2.99 -3.44
N GLN A 85 -6.93 2.53 -3.56
CA GLN A 85 -7.86 2.42 -2.45
C GLN A 85 -8.37 1.00 -2.33
N CYS A 86 -8.41 0.50 -1.11
CA CYS A 86 -8.95 -0.83 -0.85
C CYS A 86 -10.46 -0.86 -1.08
N LYS A 87 -10.90 -1.86 -1.81
CA LYS A 87 -12.33 -2.08 -2.07
C LYS A 87 -13.08 -2.54 -0.82
N ARG A 88 -12.38 -3.12 0.15
CA ARG A 88 -12.96 -3.68 1.38
C ARG A 88 -12.99 -2.66 2.51
N CYS A 89 -11.84 -2.15 2.94
CA CYS A 89 -11.74 -1.25 4.10
C CYS A 89 -11.62 0.22 3.73
N ARG A 90 -11.49 0.52 2.44
CA ARG A 90 -11.35 1.87 1.88
C ARG A 90 -10.08 2.62 2.28
N ALA A 91 -9.14 1.94 2.94
CA ALA A 91 -7.83 2.52 3.22
C ALA A 91 -7.10 2.81 1.93
N THR A 92 -6.32 3.88 1.89
CA THR A 92 -5.51 4.23 0.73
C THR A 92 -4.10 3.68 0.90
N ARG A 93 -3.47 3.34 -0.23
CA ARG A 93 -2.08 2.93 -0.26
C ARG A 93 -1.36 3.70 -1.35
N GLU A 94 -0.18 4.22 -1.01
CA GLU A 94 0.69 4.89 -1.94
C GLU A 94 1.90 4.01 -2.21
N VAL A 95 2.17 3.73 -3.48
CA VAL A 95 3.29 2.86 -3.90
C VAL A 95 4.21 3.66 -4.80
N TRP A 96 5.51 3.62 -4.50
CA TRP A 96 6.54 4.30 -5.27
C TRP A 96 7.33 3.29 -6.10
N LEU A 97 7.49 3.58 -7.40
CA LEU A 97 8.16 2.69 -8.34
C LEU A 97 9.13 3.47 -9.21
N ARG A 98 10.15 2.77 -9.68
CA ARG A 98 11.13 3.30 -10.62
C ARG A 98 11.24 2.35 -11.81
N VAL A 99 11.18 2.91 -13.01
CA VAL A 99 11.42 2.13 -14.22
C VAL A 99 12.93 2.01 -14.42
N VAL A 100 13.43 0.79 -14.43
CA VAL A 100 14.84 0.50 -14.64
C VAL A 100 14.97 -0.31 -15.92
N VAL A 101 15.65 0.29 -16.91
CA VAL A 101 15.89 -0.38 -18.18
C VAL A 101 17.26 -1.04 -18.12
N HIS A 102 17.27 -2.36 -18.18
CA HIS A 102 18.53 -3.11 -18.29
C HIS A 102 18.86 -3.26 -19.77
N LEU A 103 19.84 -2.47 -20.22
CA LEU A 103 20.33 -2.62 -21.59
C LEU A 103 21.22 -3.86 -21.65
N PRO A 104 21.04 -4.72 -22.66
CA PRO A 104 21.93 -5.85 -22.84
C PRO A 104 23.35 -5.34 -23.14
N SER A 105 24.31 -5.86 -22.39
CA SER A 105 25.73 -5.53 -22.58
C SER A 105 26.30 -6.25 -23.77
#